data_21fae07ce5c2f387a6b0671961d127c4
#
_entry.id   21fae07ce5c2f387a6b0671961d127c4
#
_cell.length_a   1.000
_cell.length_b   1.000
_cell.length_c   1.000
_cell.angle_alpha   90.00
_cell.angle_beta   90.00
_cell.angle_gamma   90.00
#
_symmetry.space_group_name_H-M   'P 1'
#
loop_
_entity.id
_entity.type
_entity.pdbx_description
1 polymer ?
#
loop_
_entity_poly.entity_id
_entity_poly.type
_entity_poly.pdbx_seq_one_letter_code
_entity_poly.pdbx_strand_id
1 'polypeptide(L)'
;MKKLLVAILFVVVGLYIFSPRQQLRVSLKKALDVAVAHEKAQAETLFDRADEMPKTFEKGELVTANIRWWTSGFFPGSLWLLYEHTGDDKLREYAEHFTARLESLKDYRGTHDLGFMVFCSYGNGYRLTGNESYKGIINEASASLATRFNPTVGAIRSWNTGRKENPELDYIVIIDNMMNLEMLEWSGYSDIARRHADTTLENHFREDNSSYHVVTYNELTGEVTDKRTAQGLADGSAWARGQVWGLYGYTMMYRITGLERYLDQAVKIADYVIPRLPEDAIPNWDFDAEQQMKDSSAGSIMASALIELYGLTNNELYLTTAERQLRSLCSEAYLAPAGENGNFILRHGTGHLPAGTEVDVPLTYGDYYFIEAAMRYLAL
;
A
#
# COMPACT_ATOMS: atom_id res chain seq x y z
N MET A 1 -35.81 -9.62 -47.35
CA MET A 1 -35.92 -10.11 -45.97
C MET A 1 -34.67 -10.82 -45.47
N LYS A 2 -34.09 -11.81 -46.17
CA LYS A 2 -32.87 -12.52 -45.67
C LYS A 2 -31.62 -11.61 -45.48
N LYS A 3 -31.40 -10.60 -46.36
CA LYS A 3 -30.29 -9.65 -46.24
C LYS A 3 -30.46 -8.67 -45.06
N LEU A 4 -31.69 -8.32 -44.69
CA LEU A 4 -31.99 -7.47 -43.55
C LEU A 4 -31.83 -8.21 -42.23
N LEU A 5 -32.17 -9.51 -42.18
CA LEU A 5 -31.95 -10.36 -40.99
C LEU A 5 -30.48 -10.60 -40.71
N VAL A 6 -29.64 -10.75 -41.74
CA VAL A 6 -28.19 -10.91 -41.61
C VAL A 6 -27.53 -9.60 -41.08
N ALA A 7 -27.98 -8.43 -41.60
CA ALA A 7 -27.49 -7.15 -41.13
C ALA A 7 -27.88 -6.86 -39.66
N ILE A 8 -29.09 -7.24 -39.25
CA ILE A 8 -29.54 -7.12 -37.86
C ILE A 8 -28.75 -8.09 -36.96
N LEU A 9 -28.43 -9.30 -37.41
CA LEU A 9 -27.62 -10.25 -36.67
C LEU A 9 -26.17 -9.75 -36.48
N PHE A 10 -25.58 -9.13 -37.51
CA PHE A 10 -24.25 -8.52 -37.41
C PHE A 10 -24.23 -7.27 -36.50
N VAL A 11 -25.28 -6.47 -36.48
CA VAL A 11 -25.44 -5.33 -35.58
C VAL A 11 -25.66 -5.81 -34.12
N VAL A 12 -26.39 -6.90 -33.91
CA VAL A 12 -26.60 -7.49 -32.57
C VAL A 12 -25.34 -8.22 -32.10
N VAL A 13 -24.57 -8.86 -32.96
CA VAL A 13 -23.27 -9.48 -32.62
C VAL A 13 -22.18 -8.41 -32.42
N GLY A 14 -22.24 -7.29 -33.13
CA GLY A 14 -21.36 -6.12 -32.91
C GLY A 14 -21.71 -5.30 -31.67
N LEU A 15 -22.87 -5.51 -31.08
CA LEU A 15 -23.35 -4.91 -29.84
C LEU A 15 -23.23 -5.83 -28.61
N TYR A 16 -22.56 -6.99 -28.71
CA TYR A 16 -22.04 -7.69 -27.55
C TYR A 16 -20.84 -6.93 -27.02
N ILE A 17 -21.11 -5.69 -26.62
CA ILE A 17 -20.19 -4.84 -25.86
C ILE A 17 -19.88 -5.61 -24.59
N PHE A 18 -18.60 -5.85 -24.35
CA PHE A 18 -18.09 -6.38 -23.09
C PHE A 18 -18.84 -5.77 -21.93
N SER A 19 -19.23 -6.58 -20.94
CA SER A 19 -19.80 -6.03 -19.70
C SER A 19 -18.85 -5.00 -19.09
N PRO A 20 -19.32 -4.05 -18.29
CA PRO A 20 -18.43 -3.10 -17.61
C PRO A 20 -17.25 -3.78 -16.87
N ARG A 21 -17.49 -4.94 -16.26
CA ARG A 21 -16.44 -5.75 -15.61
C ARG A 21 -15.43 -6.31 -16.62
N GLN A 22 -15.89 -6.79 -17.77
CA GLN A 22 -14.99 -7.27 -18.84
C GLN A 22 -14.15 -6.13 -19.42
N GLN A 23 -14.72 -4.95 -19.61
CA GLN A 23 -13.99 -3.76 -20.06
C GLN A 23 -12.89 -3.39 -19.06
N LEU A 24 -13.20 -3.39 -17.75
CA LEU A 24 -12.20 -3.14 -16.71
C LEU A 24 -11.07 -4.18 -16.75
N ARG A 25 -11.38 -5.47 -16.90
CA ARG A 25 -10.35 -6.52 -17.04
C ARG A 25 -9.42 -6.28 -18.22
N VAL A 26 -9.96 -5.81 -19.36
CA VAL A 26 -9.14 -5.45 -20.53
C VAL A 26 -8.25 -4.23 -20.23
N SER A 27 -8.81 -3.21 -19.58
CA SER A 27 -8.06 -2.01 -19.20
C SER A 27 -6.93 -2.34 -18.19
N LEU A 28 -7.20 -3.17 -17.21
CA LEU A 28 -6.19 -3.61 -16.23
C LEU A 28 -5.06 -4.40 -16.88
N LYS A 29 -5.34 -5.31 -17.80
CA LYS A 29 -4.30 -6.03 -18.53
C LYS A 29 -3.38 -5.07 -19.31
N LYS A 30 -3.98 -4.09 -20.01
CA LYS A 30 -3.21 -3.05 -20.71
C LYS A 30 -2.38 -2.19 -19.75
N ALA A 31 -2.95 -1.84 -18.59
CA ALA A 31 -2.24 -1.08 -17.57
C ALA A 31 -1.06 -1.87 -16.97
N LEU A 32 -1.21 -3.18 -16.79
CA LEU A 32 -0.10 -4.05 -16.38
C LEU A 32 0.97 -4.18 -17.46
N ASP A 33 0.61 -4.21 -18.75
CA ASP A 33 1.60 -4.16 -19.85
C ASP A 33 2.41 -2.84 -19.80
N VAL A 34 1.73 -1.71 -19.53
CA VAL A 34 2.38 -0.41 -19.32
C VAL A 34 3.28 -0.44 -18.08
N ALA A 35 2.82 -1.02 -16.98
CA ALA A 35 3.59 -1.18 -15.75
C ALA A 35 4.88 -1.99 -15.99
N VAL A 36 4.80 -3.07 -16.75
CA VAL A 36 5.99 -3.87 -17.16
C VAL A 36 7.01 -3.01 -17.89
N ALA A 37 6.57 -2.16 -18.83
CA ALA A 37 7.48 -1.28 -19.56
C ALA A 37 8.15 -0.24 -18.65
N HIS A 38 7.39 0.38 -17.73
CA HIS A 38 7.91 1.34 -16.76
C HIS A 38 8.91 0.71 -15.81
N GLU A 39 8.55 -0.38 -15.16
CA GLU A 39 9.38 -1.03 -14.15
C GLU A 39 10.67 -1.60 -14.75
N LYS A 40 10.66 -2.13 -15.98
CA LYS A 40 11.88 -2.54 -16.68
C LYS A 40 12.78 -1.35 -16.98
N ALA A 41 12.26 -0.25 -17.53
CA ALA A 41 13.05 0.93 -17.85
C ALA A 41 13.67 1.56 -16.59
N GLN A 42 12.93 1.55 -15.47
CA GLN A 42 13.42 2.03 -14.19
C GLN A 42 14.49 1.09 -13.61
N ALA A 43 14.32 -0.23 -13.74
CA ALA A 43 15.32 -1.21 -13.36
C ALA A 43 16.62 -1.05 -14.15
N GLU A 44 16.54 -0.86 -15.48
CA GLU A 44 17.71 -0.59 -16.31
C GLU A 44 18.44 0.69 -15.90
N THR A 45 17.68 1.75 -15.61
CA THR A 45 18.23 3.05 -15.19
C THR A 45 19.01 2.96 -13.87
N LEU A 46 18.55 2.10 -12.94
CA LEU A 46 19.09 1.98 -11.59
C LEU A 46 19.99 0.75 -11.38
N PHE A 47 20.16 -0.09 -12.40
CA PHE A 47 20.84 -1.40 -12.26
C PHE A 47 22.24 -1.30 -11.66
N ASP A 48 23.04 -0.34 -12.11
CA ASP A 48 24.41 -0.12 -11.65
C ASP A 48 24.54 0.91 -10.51
N ARG A 49 23.41 1.44 -10.01
CA ARG A 49 23.40 2.40 -8.91
C ARG A 49 23.21 1.68 -7.58
N ALA A 50 24.31 1.32 -6.94
CA ALA A 50 24.28 0.65 -5.64
C ALA A 50 23.52 1.51 -4.60
N ASP A 51 22.75 0.85 -3.75
CA ASP A 51 22.00 1.45 -2.63
C ASP A 51 20.92 2.50 -3.00
N GLU A 52 20.65 2.70 -4.29
CA GLU A 52 19.56 3.59 -4.74
C GLU A 52 18.30 2.80 -5.09
N MET A 53 17.16 3.29 -4.59
CA MET A 53 15.81 2.81 -4.92
C MET A 53 14.98 3.98 -5.46
N PRO A 54 14.08 3.76 -6.44
CA PRO A 54 13.22 4.82 -6.94
C PRO A 54 12.27 5.27 -5.82
N LYS A 55 12.10 6.57 -5.69
CA LYS A 55 11.23 7.19 -4.70
C LYS A 55 10.07 7.94 -5.36
N THR A 56 10.39 8.89 -6.22
CA THR A 56 9.44 9.73 -6.95
C THR A 56 10.08 10.35 -8.19
N PHE A 57 9.29 11.06 -8.98
CA PHE A 57 9.76 11.90 -10.09
C PHE A 57 9.23 13.31 -9.90
N GLU A 58 10.12 14.24 -9.72
CA GLU A 58 9.77 15.62 -9.41
C GLU A 58 10.63 16.59 -10.22
N LYS A 59 10.01 17.65 -10.75
CA LYS A 59 10.69 18.69 -11.56
C LYS A 59 11.47 18.15 -12.75
N GLY A 60 11.01 17.04 -13.33
CA GLY A 60 11.66 16.43 -14.50
C GLY A 60 12.84 15.52 -14.15
N GLU A 61 13.08 15.23 -12.87
CA GLU A 61 14.18 14.39 -12.41
C GLU A 61 13.72 13.20 -11.60
N LEU A 62 14.37 12.04 -11.80
CA LEU A 62 14.19 10.86 -10.96
C LEU A 62 14.83 11.12 -9.59
N VAL A 63 14.00 11.11 -8.56
CA VAL A 63 14.43 11.19 -7.17
C VAL A 63 14.54 9.78 -6.61
N THR A 64 15.73 9.44 -6.09
CA THR A 64 16.01 8.16 -5.45
C THR A 64 16.14 8.32 -3.93
N ALA A 65 16.03 7.21 -3.22
CA ALA A 65 16.34 7.11 -1.81
C ALA A 65 17.29 5.94 -1.56
N ASN A 66 18.01 5.97 -0.43
CA ASN A 66 18.84 4.84 -0.04
C ASN A 66 17.96 3.66 0.46
N ILE A 67 18.55 2.48 0.56
CA ILE A 67 17.86 1.26 0.99
C ILE A 67 17.22 1.33 2.37
N ARG A 68 17.62 2.25 3.26
CA ARG A 68 17.03 2.43 4.59
C ARG A 68 15.80 3.35 4.59
N TRP A 69 15.42 3.89 3.45
CA TRP A 69 14.17 4.66 3.32
C TRP A 69 12.99 3.67 3.28
N TRP A 70 11.92 4.00 3.96
CA TRP A 70 10.77 3.12 4.19
C TRP A 70 10.13 2.53 2.92
N THR A 71 10.31 3.19 1.77
CA THR A 71 9.72 2.74 0.50
C THR A 71 10.59 1.73 -0.26
N SER A 72 11.76 1.37 0.24
CA SER A 72 12.77 0.62 -0.52
C SER A 72 12.32 -0.77 -0.99
N GLY A 73 11.36 -1.39 -0.30
CA GLY A 73 10.85 -2.73 -0.64
C GLY A 73 9.80 -2.75 -1.76
N PHE A 74 9.18 -1.60 -2.09
CA PHE A 74 8.06 -1.60 -3.05
C PHE A 74 8.52 -1.83 -4.48
N PHE A 75 9.61 -1.22 -4.92
CA PHE A 75 10.11 -1.41 -6.28
C PHE A 75 10.47 -2.87 -6.57
N PRO A 76 11.32 -3.56 -5.78
CA PRO A 76 11.54 -5.00 -5.99
C PRO A 76 10.25 -5.82 -5.80
N GLY A 77 9.33 -5.38 -4.93
CA GLY A 77 8.01 -5.98 -4.78
C GLY A 77 7.16 -5.89 -6.06
N SER A 78 7.12 -4.73 -6.71
CA SER A 78 6.47 -4.52 -8.01
C SER A 78 7.04 -5.44 -9.09
N LEU A 79 8.36 -5.56 -9.15
CA LEU A 79 9.05 -6.46 -10.09
C LEU A 79 8.65 -7.93 -9.86
N TRP A 80 8.55 -8.38 -8.61
CA TRP A 80 8.08 -9.72 -8.27
C TRP A 80 6.63 -9.96 -8.69
N LEU A 81 5.73 -9.02 -8.42
CA LEU A 81 4.33 -9.12 -8.82
C LEU A 81 4.17 -9.16 -10.35
N LEU A 82 4.93 -8.33 -11.08
CA LEU A 82 4.90 -8.33 -12.54
C LEU A 82 5.54 -9.61 -13.12
N TYR A 83 6.57 -10.17 -12.48
CA TYR A 83 7.07 -11.51 -12.82
C TYR A 83 5.99 -12.59 -12.65
N GLU A 84 5.25 -12.57 -11.53
CA GLU A 84 4.13 -13.49 -11.30
C GLU A 84 3.06 -13.37 -12.42
N HIS A 85 2.77 -12.13 -12.83
CA HIS A 85 1.77 -11.87 -13.88
C HIS A 85 2.20 -12.35 -15.26
N THR A 86 3.48 -12.18 -15.61
CA THR A 86 3.97 -12.36 -16.99
C THR A 86 4.77 -13.63 -17.20
N GLY A 87 5.43 -14.15 -16.18
CA GLY A 87 6.45 -15.19 -16.30
C GLY A 87 7.74 -14.74 -16.97
N ASP A 88 7.99 -13.41 -17.08
CA ASP A 88 9.16 -12.86 -17.79
C ASP A 88 10.43 -12.98 -16.95
N ASP A 89 11.36 -13.80 -17.39
CA ASP A 89 12.63 -14.07 -16.69
C ASP A 89 13.46 -12.79 -16.44
N LYS A 90 13.33 -11.76 -17.28
CA LYS A 90 14.05 -10.50 -17.08
C LYS A 90 13.50 -9.70 -15.89
N LEU A 91 12.18 -9.74 -15.66
CA LEU A 91 11.57 -9.18 -14.45
C LEU A 91 12.04 -9.92 -13.20
N ARG A 92 12.17 -11.25 -13.28
CA ARG A 92 12.72 -12.04 -12.19
C ARG A 92 14.16 -11.67 -11.87
N GLU A 93 15.02 -11.56 -12.90
CA GLU A 93 16.42 -11.13 -12.74
C GLU A 93 16.51 -9.78 -12.02
N TYR A 94 15.69 -8.81 -12.45
CA TYR A 94 15.63 -7.50 -11.80
C TYR A 94 15.10 -7.59 -10.37
N ALA A 95 14.02 -8.34 -10.14
CA ALA A 95 13.45 -8.53 -8.81
C ALA A 95 14.47 -9.13 -7.84
N GLU A 96 15.19 -10.18 -8.24
CA GLU A 96 16.26 -10.80 -7.46
C GLU A 96 17.40 -9.80 -7.17
N HIS A 97 17.84 -9.04 -8.18
CA HIS A 97 18.91 -8.04 -8.05
C HIS A 97 18.57 -6.93 -7.06
N PHE A 98 17.39 -6.32 -7.18
CA PHE A 98 16.99 -5.21 -6.29
C PHE A 98 16.59 -5.72 -4.90
N THR A 99 16.03 -6.93 -4.78
CA THR A 99 15.77 -7.57 -3.48
C THR A 99 17.07 -7.81 -2.72
N ALA A 100 18.11 -8.31 -3.38
CA ALA A 100 19.41 -8.59 -2.74
C ALA A 100 20.06 -7.35 -2.11
N ARG A 101 19.82 -6.14 -2.65
CA ARG A 101 20.32 -4.87 -2.06
C ARG A 101 19.81 -4.64 -0.65
N LEU A 102 18.65 -5.20 -0.31
CA LEU A 102 17.97 -4.98 0.97
C LEU A 102 18.40 -5.96 2.07
N GLU A 103 19.35 -6.87 1.80
CA GLU A 103 19.74 -7.91 2.77
C GLU A 103 20.17 -7.34 4.12
N SER A 104 20.91 -6.23 4.13
CA SER A 104 21.40 -5.60 5.37
C SER A 104 20.29 -5.04 6.25
N LEU A 105 19.05 -4.94 5.75
CA LEU A 105 17.89 -4.49 6.52
C LEU A 105 17.41 -5.52 7.56
N LYS A 106 17.81 -6.78 7.42
CA LYS A 106 17.51 -7.82 8.40
C LYS A 106 17.97 -7.47 9.81
N ASP A 107 19.06 -6.71 9.95
CA ASP A 107 19.62 -6.25 11.21
C ASP A 107 19.20 -4.81 11.58
N TYR A 108 18.41 -4.15 10.72
CA TYR A 108 18.09 -2.73 10.92
C TYR A 108 16.98 -2.55 11.94
N ARG A 109 17.24 -1.73 12.96
CA ARG A 109 16.32 -1.44 14.07
C ARG A 109 15.88 0.02 14.15
N GLY A 110 16.20 0.80 13.12
CA GLY A 110 15.97 2.25 13.10
C GLY A 110 14.55 2.67 12.75
N THR A 111 13.73 1.77 12.23
CA THR A 111 12.34 2.05 11.79
C THR A 111 11.41 0.88 12.11
N HIS A 112 10.10 1.13 12.08
CA HIS A 112 9.07 0.10 12.11
C HIS A 112 8.76 -0.48 10.72
N ASP A 113 9.22 0.16 9.64
CA ASP A 113 8.81 -0.11 8.25
C ASP A 113 9.42 -1.38 7.65
N LEU A 114 10.02 -2.24 8.45
CA LEU A 114 10.64 -3.47 7.95
C LEU A 114 9.67 -4.40 7.21
N GLY A 115 8.37 -4.37 7.55
CA GLY A 115 7.36 -5.07 6.79
C GLY A 115 7.26 -4.55 5.34
N PHE A 116 7.18 -3.24 5.15
CA PHE A 116 7.21 -2.63 3.83
C PHE A 116 8.51 -2.91 3.07
N MET A 117 9.64 -2.79 3.77
CA MET A 117 10.97 -2.90 3.15
C MET A 117 11.34 -4.35 2.80
N VAL A 118 11.04 -5.30 3.70
CA VAL A 118 11.48 -6.69 3.59
C VAL A 118 10.36 -7.61 3.11
N PHE A 119 9.12 -7.45 3.59
CA PHE A 119 8.06 -8.39 3.23
C PHE A 119 7.48 -8.13 1.85
N CYS A 120 7.39 -6.87 1.39
CA CYS A 120 7.03 -6.58 0.00
C CYS A 120 8.07 -7.10 -1.00
N SER A 121 9.36 -7.15 -0.63
CA SER A 121 10.47 -7.63 -1.48
C SER A 121 10.73 -9.13 -1.27
N TYR A 122 11.44 -9.50 -0.20
CA TYR A 122 11.78 -10.88 0.13
C TYR A 122 10.56 -11.78 0.33
N GLY A 123 9.46 -11.26 0.89
CA GLY A 123 8.22 -12.00 1.07
C GLY A 123 7.62 -12.48 -0.25
N ASN A 124 7.48 -11.57 -1.24
CA ASN A 124 7.05 -11.95 -2.58
C ASN A 124 8.05 -12.87 -3.27
N GLY A 125 9.35 -12.60 -3.13
CA GLY A 125 10.40 -13.46 -3.65
C GLY A 125 10.33 -14.87 -3.09
N TYR A 126 10.19 -15.04 -1.77
CA TYR A 126 10.02 -16.35 -1.14
C TYR A 126 8.76 -17.06 -1.61
N ARG A 127 7.64 -16.38 -1.65
CA ARG A 127 6.35 -16.93 -2.10
C ARG A 127 6.44 -17.50 -3.52
N LEU A 128 7.17 -16.84 -4.41
CA LEU A 128 7.27 -17.20 -5.83
C LEU A 128 8.38 -18.22 -6.13
N THR A 129 9.44 -18.23 -5.34
CA THR A 129 10.63 -19.05 -5.64
C THR A 129 10.89 -20.19 -4.67
N GLY A 130 10.33 -20.12 -3.45
CA GLY A 130 10.66 -21.05 -2.36
C GLY A 130 12.11 -20.94 -1.88
N ASN A 131 12.80 -19.83 -2.14
CA ASN A 131 14.21 -19.65 -1.76
C ASN A 131 14.35 -19.54 -0.24
N GLU A 132 14.86 -20.57 0.42
CA GLU A 132 15.01 -20.65 1.88
C GLU A 132 15.94 -19.56 2.46
N SER A 133 16.87 -18.99 1.67
CA SER A 133 17.68 -17.87 2.15
C SER A 133 16.81 -16.60 2.38
N TYR A 134 15.78 -16.39 1.57
CA TYR A 134 14.83 -15.29 1.75
C TYR A 134 14.03 -15.43 3.04
N LYS A 135 13.60 -16.66 3.35
CA LYS A 135 12.94 -16.97 4.63
C LYS A 135 13.83 -16.65 5.83
N GLY A 136 15.13 -16.96 5.75
CA GLY A 136 16.11 -16.60 6.78
C GLY A 136 16.16 -15.09 7.01
N ILE A 137 16.26 -14.31 5.93
CA ILE A 137 16.29 -12.83 5.99
C ILE A 137 14.99 -12.26 6.57
N ILE A 138 13.81 -12.78 6.18
CA ILE A 138 12.52 -12.35 6.73
C ILE A 138 12.46 -12.60 8.24
N ASN A 139 12.90 -13.79 8.70
CA ASN A 139 12.91 -14.12 10.13
C ASN A 139 13.85 -13.21 10.94
N GLU A 140 15.04 -12.91 10.43
CA GLU A 140 15.98 -11.99 11.08
C GLU A 140 15.43 -10.55 11.12
N ALA A 141 14.82 -10.07 10.02
CA ALA A 141 14.14 -8.77 9.99
C ALA A 141 12.97 -8.69 10.96
N SER A 142 12.19 -9.76 11.08
CA SER A 142 11.10 -9.86 12.05
C SER A 142 11.60 -9.82 13.48
N ALA A 143 12.72 -10.50 13.79
CA ALA A 143 13.39 -10.40 15.08
C ALA A 143 13.87 -8.96 15.36
N SER A 144 14.41 -8.28 14.37
CA SER A 144 14.84 -6.88 14.49
C SER A 144 13.64 -5.94 14.73
N LEU A 145 12.53 -6.13 14.02
CA LEU A 145 11.29 -5.37 14.25
C LEU A 145 10.71 -5.63 15.64
N ALA A 146 10.69 -6.88 16.08
CA ALA A 146 10.20 -7.28 17.40
C ALA A 146 10.91 -6.58 18.55
N THR A 147 12.20 -6.18 18.39
CA THR A 147 12.93 -5.41 19.41
C THR A 147 12.34 -4.03 19.68
N ARG A 148 11.50 -3.52 18.77
CA ARG A 148 10.83 -2.21 18.92
C ARG A 148 9.50 -2.29 19.68
N PHE A 149 9.08 -3.48 20.06
CA PHE A 149 7.87 -3.70 20.85
C PHE A 149 8.09 -3.38 22.32
N ASN A 150 7.20 -2.58 22.90
CA ASN A 150 7.15 -2.34 24.34
C ASN A 150 5.93 -3.06 24.94
N PRO A 151 6.13 -4.04 25.84
CA PRO A 151 5.03 -4.80 26.41
C PRO A 151 4.12 -3.98 27.34
N THR A 152 4.59 -2.86 27.90
CA THR A 152 3.77 -1.96 28.73
C THR A 152 2.81 -1.15 27.87
N VAL A 153 3.28 -0.64 26.73
CA VAL A 153 2.45 0.07 25.74
C VAL A 153 1.58 -0.91 24.95
N GLY A 154 2.06 -2.13 24.73
CA GLY A 154 1.40 -3.13 23.88
C GLY A 154 1.56 -2.86 22.39
N ALA A 155 2.53 -2.04 21.98
CA ALA A 155 2.72 -1.64 20.58
C ALA A 155 4.20 -1.57 20.18
N ILE A 156 4.45 -1.49 18.87
CA ILE A 156 5.76 -1.33 18.26
C ILE A 156 6.01 0.16 18.03
N ARG A 157 7.15 0.67 18.51
CA ARG A 157 7.57 2.06 18.29
C ARG A 157 7.79 2.33 16.80
N SER A 158 7.17 3.39 16.29
CA SER A 158 7.29 3.79 14.88
C SER A 158 8.55 4.62 14.64
N TRP A 159 8.70 5.75 15.31
CA TRP A 159 9.83 6.66 15.12
C TRP A 159 10.74 6.71 16.34
N ASN A 160 12.03 6.95 16.13
CA ASN A 160 13.02 7.07 17.21
C ASN A 160 13.13 8.48 17.78
N THR A 161 12.56 9.48 17.08
CA THR A 161 12.60 10.88 17.50
C THR A 161 11.37 11.19 18.33
N GLY A 162 11.56 11.41 19.63
CA GLY A 162 10.53 11.92 20.51
C GLY A 162 10.52 13.44 20.59
N ARG A 163 9.66 13.98 21.46
CA ARG A 163 9.71 15.40 21.84
C ARG A 163 11.03 15.68 22.55
N LYS A 164 11.68 16.82 22.21
CA LYS A 164 12.96 17.21 22.81
C LYS A 164 12.92 17.36 24.33
N GLU A 165 11.71 17.59 24.89
CA GLU A 165 11.50 17.84 26.32
C GLU A 165 11.52 16.55 27.15
N ASN A 166 10.95 15.45 26.64
CA ASN A 166 10.93 14.14 27.31
C ASN A 166 10.99 13.01 26.27
N PRO A 167 12.11 12.84 25.56
CA PRO A 167 12.21 11.87 24.48
C PRO A 167 12.03 10.43 24.96
N GLU A 168 12.41 10.11 26.20
CA GLU A 168 12.27 8.80 26.82
C GLU A 168 10.83 8.41 27.17
N LEU A 169 9.94 9.40 27.31
CA LEU A 169 8.52 9.20 27.61
C LEU A 169 7.62 9.27 26.39
N ASP A 170 8.15 9.66 25.24
CA ASP A 170 7.41 9.89 24.00
C ASP A 170 7.51 8.66 23.09
N TYR A 171 6.69 7.65 23.39
CA TYR A 171 6.63 6.42 22.60
C TYR A 171 5.66 6.59 21.43
N ILE A 172 6.20 6.88 20.25
CA ILE A 172 5.43 7.23 19.06
C ILE A 172 4.99 5.97 18.30
N VAL A 173 3.68 5.88 18.03
CA VAL A 173 3.08 4.86 17.17
C VAL A 173 2.23 5.55 16.10
N ILE A 174 2.40 5.17 14.83
CA ILE A 174 1.58 5.65 13.72
C ILE A 174 0.74 4.53 13.14
N ILE A 175 -0.40 4.89 12.53
CA ILE A 175 -1.36 3.92 11.98
C ILE A 175 -0.74 3.03 10.90
N ASP A 176 0.23 3.53 10.15
CA ASP A 176 0.97 2.82 9.09
C ASP A 176 1.60 1.52 9.59
N ASN A 177 1.92 1.45 10.89
CA ASN A 177 2.56 0.28 11.48
C ASN A 177 1.71 -1.00 11.39
N MET A 178 0.40 -0.88 11.18
CA MET A 178 -0.48 -2.01 10.88
C MET A 178 0.00 -2.84 9.69
N MET A 179 0.66 -2.21 8.73
CA MET A 179 1.16 -2.86 7.51
C MET A 179 2.40 -3.73 7.72
N ASN A 180 3.05 -3.64 8.88
CA ASN A 180 4.24 -4.42 9.21
C ASN A 180 3.90 -5.73 9.97
N LEU A 181 2.63 -5.92 10.33
CA LEU A 181 2.19 -7.03 11.17
C LEU A 181 2.15 -8.37 10.45
N GLU A 182 1.92 -8.37 9.12
CA GLU A 182 1.91 -9.60 8.33
C GLU A 182 3.25 -10.34 8.41
N MET A 183 4.36 -9.62 8.29
CA MET A 183 5.70 -10.18 8.43
C MET A 183 5.91 -10.81 9.81
N LEU A 184 5.42 -10.18 10.86
CA LEU A 184 5.53 -10.68 12.23
C LEU A 184 4.67 -11.93 12.46
N GLU A 185 3.41 -11.95 12.00
CA GLU A 185 2.55 -13.13 12.07
C GLU A 185 3.17 -14.30 11.29
N TRP A 186 3.66 -14.02 10.08
CA TRP A 186 4.30 -15.03 9.23
C TRP A 186 5.54 -15.65 9.89
N SER A 187 6.32 -14.86 10.62
CA SER A 187 7.57 -15.28 11.30
C SER A 187 7.34 -15.81 12.72
N GLY A 188 6.09 -15.95 13.18
CA GLY A 188 5.76 -16.53 14.49
C GLY A 188 5.76 -15.53 15.66
N TYR A 189 5.86 -14.21 15.39
CA TYR A 189 5.73 -13.16 16.42
C TYR A 189 4.27 -12.73 16.60
N SER A 190 3.34 -13.70 16.59
CA SER A 190 1.89 -13.46 16.61
C SER A 190 1.41 -12.69 17.84
N ASP A 191 2.00 -12.91 19.02
CA ASP A 191 1.64 -12.15 20.24
C ASP A 191 1.93 -10.65 20.07
N ILE A 192 3.09 -10.32 19.52
CA ILE A 192 3.48 -8.91 19.24
C ILE A 192 2.55 -8.29 18.22
N ALA A 193 2.27 -8.98 17.11
CA ALA A 193 1.42 -8.47 16.04
C ALA A 193 -0.01 -8.21 16.53
N ARG A 194 -0.60 -9.15 17.26
CA ARG A 194 -1.98 -9.05 17.76
C ARG A 194 -2.11 -7.99 18.85
N ARG A 195 -1.17 -7.92 19.78
CA ARG A 195 -1.17 -6.87 20.80
C ARG A 195 -1.03 -5.48 20.18
N HIS A 196 -0.17 -5.33 19.17
CA HIS A 196 -0.06 -4.07 18.45
C HIS A 196 -1.38 -3.70 17.77
N ALA A 197 -2.01 -4.65 17.06
CA ALA A 197 -3.29 -4.42 16.39
C ALA A 197 -4.41 -4.07 17.40
N ASP A 198 -4.45 -4.73 18.56
CA ASP A 198 -5.44 -4.46 19.61
C ASP A 198 -5.22 -3.07 20.25
N THR A 199 -3.97 -2.70 20.54
CA THR A 199 -3.65 -1.35 21.05
C THR A 199 -3.99 -0.25 20.04
N THR A 200 -3.74 -0.52 18.75
CA THR A 200 -4.12 0.39 17.67
C THR A 200 -5.64 0.50 17.54
N LEU A 201 -6.38 -0.61 17.65
CA LEU A 201 -7.84 -0.64 17.66
C LEU A 201 -8.42 0.24 18.77
N GLU A 202 -7.85 0.17 19.96
CA GLU A 202 -8.32 0.91 21.13
C GLU A 202 -8.03 2.42 21.04
N ASN A 203 -6.87 2.80 20.51
CA ASN A 203 -6.37 4.16 20.67
C ASN A 203 -6.31 5.01 19.42
N HIS A 204 -6.25 4.42 18.21
CA HIS A 204 -6.05 5.17 16.96
C HIS A 204 -7.33 5.57 16.26
N PHE A 205 -8.51 5.18 16.73
CA PHE A 205 -9.78 5.52 16.08
C PHE A 205 -10.64 6.42 16.96
N ARG A 206 -11.34 7.35 16.29
CA ARG A 206 -12.39 8.18 16.90
C ARG A 206 -13.72 7.40 16.90
N GLU A 207 -14.73 7.95 17.55
CA GLU A 207 -16.08 7.34 17.61
C GLU A 207 -16.69 7.11 16.22
N ASP A 208 -16.36 7.96 15.23
CA ASP A 208 -16.82 7.82 13.84
C ASP A 208 -15.95 6.86 12.99
N ASN A 209 -14.94 6.23 13.59
CA ASN A 209 -13.95 5.36 12.96
C ASN A 209 -12.96 6.07 12.02
N SER A 210 -12.87 7.38 12.05
CA SER A 210 -11.72 8.09 11.50
C SER A 210 -10.47 7.84 12.34
N SER A 211 -9.30 7.72 11.70
CA SER A 211 -8.06 7.41 12.41
C SER A 211 -7.27 8.67 12.77
N TYR A 212 -6.63 8.64 13.94
CA TYR A 212 -5.48 9.49 14.22
C TYR A 212 -4.25 8.93 13.48
N HIS A 213 -3.47 9.83 12.87
CA HIS A 213 -2.20 9.40 12.26
C HIS A 213 -1.20 8.94 13.33
N VAL A 214 -1.00 9.75 14.35
CA VAL A 214 0.02 9.57 15.39
C VAL A 214 -0.65 9.50 16.76
N VAL A 215 -0.35 8.45 17.51
CA VAL A 215 -0.63 8.35 18.95
C VAL A 215 0.68 8.18 19.69
N THR A 216 0.87 8.96 20.75
CA THR A 216 2.04 8.84 21.63
C THR A 216 1.63 8.28 22.98
N TYR A 217 2.54 7.54 23.57
CA TYR A 217 2.32 6.86 24.85
C TYR A 217 3.46 7.17 25.82
N ASN A 218 3.14 7.14 27.10
CA ASN A 218 4.15 7.03 28.13
C ASN A 218 4.70 5.60 28.12
N GLU A 219 5.98 5.40 27.81
CA GLU A 219 6.55 4.05 27.66
C GLU A 219 6.67 3.28 28.98
N LEU A 220 6.55 3.94 30.13
CA LEU A 220 6.61 3.32 31.46
C LEU A 220 5.24 2.91 31.99
N THR A 221 4.17 3.65 31.63
CA THR A 221 2.80 3.40 32.11
C THR A 221 1.88 2.82 31.03
N GLY A 222 2.19 3.00 29.75
CA GLY A 222 1.35 2.62 28.62
C GLY A 222 0.20 3.60 28.35
N GLU A 223 0.09 4.68 29.13
CA GLU A 223 -0.97 5.68 28.97
C GLU A 223 -0.76 6.51 27.71
N VAL A 224 -1.85 6.83 27.00
CA VAL A 224 -1.83 7.76 25.87
C VAL A 224 -1.54 9.17 26.36
N THR A 225 -0.52 9.81 25.78
CA THR A 225 -0.10 11.17 26.13
C THR A 225 -0.53 12.21 25.11
N ASP A 226 -0.70 11.81 23.83
CA ASP A 226 -1.10 12.73 22.77
C ASP A 226 -1.69 11.98 21.56
N LYS A 227 -2.58 12.65 20.82
CA LYS A 227 -3.15 12.19 19.55
C LYS A 227 -3.10 13.33 18.54
N ARG A 228 -2.40 13.13 17.42
CA ARG A 228 -2.14 14.19 16.45
C ARG A 228 -1.96 13.64 15.03
N THR A 229 -1.73 14.54 14.10
CA THR A 229 -1.25 14.20 12.76
C THR A 229 0.17 14.69 12.53
N ALA A 230 0.86 14.07 11.55
CA ALA A 230 2.10 14.58 10.98
C ALA A 230 1.94 14.87 9.49
N GLN A 231 1.12 14.10 8.78
CA GLN A 231 0.94 14.19 7.33
C GLN A 231 -0.47 14.61 6.92
N GLY A 232 -1.44 14.63 7.83
CA GLY A 232 -2.81 15.10 7.59
C GLY A 232 -2.96 16.62 7.71
N LEU A 233 -4.17 17.10 7.45
CA LEU A 233 -4.54 18.52 7.45
C LEU A 233 -4.46 19.13 8.86
N ALA A 234 -5.00 18.43 9.85
CA ALA A 234 -5.07 18.84 11.26
C ALA A 234 -5.18 17.62 12.17
N ASP A 235 -4.92 17.80 13.49
CA ASP A 235 -4.99 16.69 14.45
C ASP A 235 -6.38 16.05 14.53
N GLY A 236 -7.43 16.81 14.20
CA GLY A 236 -8.80 16.33 14.13
C GLY A 236 -9.23 15.74 12.79
N SER A 237 -8.41 15.87 11.73
CA SER A 237 -8.76 15.40 10.39
C SER A 237 -8.42 13.93 10.15
N ALA A 238 -8.92 13.38 9.06
CA ALA A 238 -8.64 12.02 8.62
C ALA A 238 -7.72 12.02 7.39
N TRP A 239 -6.41 11.91 7.63
CA TRP A 239 -5.42 11.73 6.58
C TRP A 239 -5.72 10.47 5.76
N ALA A 240 -5.94 10.64 4.45
CA ALA A 240 -6.50 9.58 3.61
C ALA A 240 -5.62 8.32 3.57
N ARG A 241 -4.31 8.46 3.37
CA ARG A 241 -3.42 7.29 3.32
C ARG A 241 -3.33 6.58 4.67
N GLY A 242 -3.32 7.31 5.79
CA GLY A 242 -3.40 6.69 7.12
C GLY A 242 -4.68 5.91 7.33
N GLN A 243 -5.82 6.46 6.89
CA GLN A 243 -7.10 5.78 6.98
C GLN A 243 -7.11 4.47 6.16
N VAL A 244 -6.54 4.48 4.95
CA VAL A 244 -6.51 3.26 4.12
C VAL A 244 -5.44 2.27 4.56
N TRP A 245 -4.36 2.70 5.24
CA TRP A 245 -3.45 1.79 5.94
C TRP A 245 -4.18 1.01 7.03
N GLY A 246 -5.03 1.69 7.80
CA GLY A 246 -5.91 1.02 8.77
C GLY A 246 -6.84 0.00 8.11
N LEU A 247 -7.52 0.39 7.02
CA LEU A 247 -8.40 -0.51 6.26
C LEU A 247 -7.67 -1.77 5.79
N TYR A 248 -6.53 -1.59 5.12
CA TYR A 248 -5.72 -2.71 4.61
C TYR A 248 -5.20 -3.58 5.77
N GLY A 249 -4.61 -2.95 6.79
CA GLY A 249 -4.00 -3.64 7.91
C GLY A 249 -5.01 -4.50 8.70
N TYR A 250 -6.22 -4.00 8.97
CA TYR A 250 -7.24 -4.79 9.66
C TYR A 250 -7.86 -5.87 8.77
N THR A 251 -8.04 -5.63 7.47
CA THR A 251 -8.46 -6.66 6.51
C THR A 251 -7.43 -7.81 6.47
N MET A 252 -6.16 -7.48 6.38
CA MET A 252 -5.04 -8.40 6.40
C MET A 252 -4.97 -9.17 7.74
N MET A 253 -5.10 -8.50 8.89
CA MET A 253 -5.07 -9.15 10.19
C MET A 253 -6.25 -10.14 10.36
N TYR A 254 -7.43 -9.83 9.84
CA TYR A 254 -8.52 -10.81 9.81
C TYR A 254 -8.20 -12.01 8.92
N ARG A 255 -7.70 -11.80 7.71
CA ARG A 255 -7.30 -12.87 6.80
C ARG A 255 -6.35 -13.88 7.45
N ILE A 256 -5.38 -13.36 8.23
CA ILE A 256 -4.34 -14.19 8.83
C ILE A 256 -4.81 -14.86 10.12
N THR A 257 -5.60 -14.15 10.94
CA THR A 257 -5.91 -14.60 12.30
C THR A 257 -7.31 -15.19 12.46
N GLY A 258 -8.26 -14.83 11.59
CA GLY A 258 -9.69 -15.16 11.71
C GLY A 258 -10.38 -14.49 12.91
N LEU A 259 -9.78 -13.45 13.51
CA LEU A 259 -10.36 -12.77 14.68
C LEU A 259 -11.35 -11.71 14.26
N GLU A 260 -12.64 -11.94 14.51
CA GLU A 260 -13.78 -11.11 14.07
C GLU A 260 -13.62 -9.62 14.38
N ARG A 261 -13.02 -9.25 15.52
CA ARG A 261 -12.79 -7.84 15.87
C ARG A 261 -11.99 -7.07 14.82
N TYR A 262 -11.12 -7.74 14.05
CA TYR A 262 -10.36 -7.11 12.98
C TYR A 262 -11.21 -6.93 11.71
N LEU A 263 -12.08 -7.89 11.40
CA LEU A 263 -13.06 -7.73 10.33
C LEU A 263 -14.03 -6.59 10.64
N ASP A 264 -14.57 -6.56 11.86
CA ASP A 264 -15.46 -5.50 12.32
C ASP A 264 -14.82 -4.12 12.17
N GLN A 265 -13.54 -3.97 12.51
CA GLN A 265 -12.85 -2.70 12.35
C GLN A 265 -12.59 -2.35 10.88
N ALA A 266 -12.21 -3.31 10.04
CA ALA A 266 -12.06 -3.10 8.60
C ALA A 266 -13.37 -2.62 7.96
N VAL A 267 -14.50 -3.25 8.33
CA VAL A 267 -15.85 -2.85 7.88
C VAL A 267 -16.17 -1.42 8.31
N LYS A 268 -15.96 -1.06 9.58
CA LYS A 268 -16.20 0.28 10.10
C LYS A 268 -15.36 1.34 9.40
N ILE A 269 -14.10 1.05 9.08
CA ILE A 269 -13.24 1.95 8.31
C ILE A 269 -13.78 2.09 6.87
N ALA A 270 -14.19 0.99 6.23
CA ALA A 270 -14.78 1.03 4.90
C ALA A 270 -16.07 1.86 4.87
N ASP A 271 -16.93 1.70 5.88
CA ASP A 271 -18.18 2.48 6.04
C ASP A 271 -17.91 3.98 6.26
N TYR A 272 -16.78 4.33 6.87
CA TYR A 272 -16.35 5.71 7.01
C TYR A 272 -15.84 6.31 5.70
N VAL A 273 -14.96 5.61 4.97
CA VAL A 273 -14.25 6.16 3.81
C VAL A 273 -15.09 6.16 2.53
N ILE A 274 -15.88 5.12 2.28
CA ILE A 274 -16.61 4.95 1.00
C ILE A 274 -17.56 6.11 0.70
N PRO A 275 -18.41 6.59 1.65
CA PRO A 275 -19.32 7.71 1.40
C PRO A 275 -18.61 9.05 1.18
N ARG A 276 -17.33 9.16 1.56
CA ARG A 276 -16.51 10.38 1.45
C ARG A 276 -15.67 10.46 0.19
N LEU A 277 -15.73 9.41 -0.65
CA LEU A 277 -15.00 9.40 -1.91
C LEU A 277 -15.63 10.38 -2.92
N PRO A 278 -14.80 11.15 -3.65
CA PRO A 278 -15.26 12.00 -4.73
C PRO A 278 -15.77 11.19 -5.93
N GLU A 279 -16.24 11.89 -6.97
CA GLU A 279 -16.85 11.26 -8.15
C GLU A 279 -15.92 10.24 -8.84
N ASP A 280 -14.63 10.56 -8.95
CA ASP A 280 -13.61 9.68 -9.53
C ASP A 280 -13.15 8.55 -8.58
N ALA A 281 -13.68 8.49 -7.38
CA ALA A 281 -13.37 7.53 -6.33
C ALA A 281 -11.88 7.51 -5.87
N ILE A 282 -11.05 8.47 -6.31
CA ILE A 282 -9.68 8.63 -5.81
C ILE A 282 -9.71 9.68 -4.68
N PRO A 283 -9.35 9.32 -3.45
CA PRO A 283 -9.44 10.23 -2.33
C PRO A 283 -8.54 11.46 -2.53
N ASN A 284 -8.94 12.57 -1.91
CA ASN A 284 -8.00 13.64 -1.64
C ASN A 284 -7.00 13.16 -0.57
N TRP A 285 -5.88 13.86 -0.43
CA TRP A 285 -4.81 13.52 0.52
C TRP A 285 -5.29 13.48 2.00
N ASP A 286 -6.39 14.18 2.29
CA ASP A 286 -7.09 14.17 3.57
C ASP A 286 -8.60 14.25 3.30
N PHE A 287 -9.42 13.46 4.00
CA PHE A 287 -10.87 13.40 3.78
C PHE A 287 -11.61 14.67 4.21
N ASP A 288 -10.98 15.49 5.05
CA ASP A 288 -11.55 16.76 5.55
C ASP A 288 -10.96 17.99 4.82
N ALA A 289 -10.09 17.78 3.82
CA ALA A 289 -9.50 18.88 3.06
C ALA A 289 -10.48 19.45 2.03
N GLU A 290 -10.68 20.78 2.07
CA GLU A 290 -11.42 21.51 1.02
C GLU A 290 -10.63 21.54 -0.30
N GLN A 291 -9.31 21.57 -0.22
CA GLN A 291 -8.41 21.55 -1.36
C GLN A 291 -8.41 20.17 -2.00
N GLN A 292 -8.78 20.11 -3.28
CA GLN A 292 -8.79 18.88 -4.06
C GLN A 292 -7.38 18.48 -4.52
N MET A 293 -6.54 18.09 -3.58
CA MET A 293 -5.23 17.48 -3.86
C MET A 293 -5.38 15.96 -3.77
N LYS A 294 -5.24 15.29 -4.92
CA LYS A 294 -5.44 13.84 -5.01
C LYS A 294 -4.28 13.05 -4.37
N ASP A 295 -4.60 11.89 -3.83
CA ASP A 295 -3.60 10.87 -3.48
C ASP A 295 -3.95 9.54 -4.16
N SER A 296 -3.37 9.34 -5.35
CA SER A 296 -3.54 8.09 -6.12
C SER A 296 -3.00 6.88 -5.36
N SER A 297 -1.99 7.07 -4.49
CA SER A 297 -1.49 5.98 -3.65
C SER A 297 -2.52 5.51 -2.63
N ALA A 298 -3.25 6.43 -1.98
CA ALA A 298 -4.36 6.07 -1.11
C ALA A 298 -5.48 5.36 -1.89
N GLY A 299 -5.74 5.78 -3.15
CA GLY A 299 -6.68 5.11 -4.04
C GLY A 299 -6.30 3.67 -4.37
N SER A 300 -5.03 3.42 -4.70
CA SER A 300 -4.53 2.07 -5.03
C SER A 300 -4.52 1.13 -3.81
N ILE A 301 -4.06 1.62 -2.66
CA ILE A 301 -4.07 0.87 -1.39
C ILE A 301 -5.51 0.49 -1.00
N MET A 302 -6.43 1.46 -1.09
CA MET A 302 -7.84 1.23 -0.79
C MET A 302 -8.48 0.21 -1.74
N ALA A 303 -8.21 0.30 -3.05
CA ALA A 303 -8.72 -0.66 -4.02
C ALA A 303 -8.26 -2.09 -3.71
N SER A 304 -6.97 -2.27 -3.39
CA SER A 304 -6.43 -3.57 -3.02
C SER A 304 -7.08 -4.13 -1.75
N ALA A 305 -7.24 -3.29 -0.72
CA ALA A 305 -7.90 -3.68 0.53
C ALA A 305 -9.38 -4.03 0.34
N LEU A 306 -10.13 -3.24 -0.44
CA LEU A 306 -11.55 -3.48 -0.69
C LEU A 306 -11.81 -4.75 -1.51
N ILE A 307 -10.94 -5.11 -2.45
CA ILE A 307 -11.05 -6.37 -3.19
C ILE A 307 -10.87 -7.55 -2.24
N GLU A 308 -9.90 -7.49 -1.33
CA GLU A 308 -9.72 -8.52 -0.32
C GLU A 308 -10.90 -8.59 0.65
N LEU A 309 -11.37 -7.44 1.14
CA LEU A 309 -12.52 -7.36 2.03
C LEU A 309 -13.81 -7.89 1.38
N TYR A 310 -13.99 -7.67 0.06
CA TYR A 310 -15.06 -8.31 -0.72
C TYR A 310 -14.95 -9.83 -0.67
N GLY A 311 -13.76 -10.39 -0.90
CA GLY A 311 -13.53 -11.83 -0.84
C GLY A 311 -13.85 -12.46 0.52
N LEU A 312 -13.71 -11.70 1.61
CA LEU A 312 -13.97 -12.12 2.97
C LEU A 312 -15.44 -11.96 3.38
N THR A 313 -16.17 -10.99 2.80
CA THR A 313 -17.52 -10.61 3.24
C THR A 313 -18.62 -10.87 2.21
N ASN A 314 -18.26 -11.03 0.94
CA ASN A 314 -19.19 -11.05 -0.22
C ASN A 314 -20.04 -9.75 -0.34
N ASN A 315 -19.62 -8.61 0.24
CA ASN A 315 -20.34 -7.36 0.11
C ASN A 315 -19.98 -6.64 -1.20
N GLU A 316 -20.90 -6.63 -2.15
CA GLU A 316 -20.74 -6.02 -3.49
C GLU A 316 -20.39 -4.52 -3.45
N LEU A 317 -20.69 -3.80 -2.38
CA LEU A 317 -20.30 -2.39 -2.23
C LEU A 317 -18.78 -2.23 -2.27
N TYR A 318 -18.03 -3.13 -1.66
CA TYR A 318 -16.57 -3.08 -1.65
C TYR A 318 -15.99 -3.33 -3.03
N LEU A 319 -16.49 -4.35 -3.72
CA LEU A 319 -16.04 -4.65 -5.08
C LEU A 319 -16.38 -3.51 -6.06
N THR A 320 -17.61 -2.99 -6.04
CA THR A 320 -18.02 -1.91 -6.94
C THR A 320 -17.26 -0.61 -6.67
N THR A 321 -16.90 -0.33 -5.41
CA THR A 321 -16.05 0.81 -5.06
C THR A 321 -14.63 0.61 -5.60
N ALA A 322 -14.03 -0.55 -5.39
CA ALA A 322 -12.70 -0.88 -5.95
C ALA A 322 -12.71 -0.83 -7.49
N GLU A 323 -13.77 -1.31 -8.15
CA GLU A 323 -13.92 -1.19 -9.62
C GLU A 323 -13.93 0.27 -10.10
N ARG A 324 -14.59 1.18 -9.37
CA ARG A 324 -14.57 2.61 -9.68
C ARG A 324 -13.15 3.18 -9.54
N GLN A 325 -12.46 2.86 -8.46
CA GLN A 325 -11.07 3.28 -8.23
C GLN A 325 -10.14 2.77 -9.33
N LEU A 326 -10.22 1.48 -9.65
CA LEU A 326 -9.39 0.87 -10.70
C LEU A 326 -9.68 1.47 -12.09
N ARG A 327 -10.95 1.83 -12.40
CA ARG A 327 -11.26 2.54 -13.65
C ARG A 327 -10.59 3.90 -13.70
N SER A 328 -10.65 4.65 -12.63
CA SER A 328 -9.98 5.96 -12.53
C SER A 328 -8.47 5.83 -12.63
N LEU A 329 -7.86 4.89 -11.90
CA LEU A 329 -6.42 4.65 -11.95
C LEU A 329 -5.93 4.17 -13.33
N CYS A 330 -6.78 3.48 -14.12
CA CYS A 330 -6.48 3.10 -15.49
C CYS A 330 -6.76 4.20 -16.52
N SER A 331 -7.30 5.35 -16.14
CA SER A 331 -7.58 6.45 -17.04
C SER A 331 -6.32 7.28 -17.36
N GLU A 332 -6.37 8.05 -18.44
CA GLU A 332 -5.30 8.98 -18.83
C GLU A 332 -4.99 10.05 -17.77
N ALA A 333 -5.92 10.31 -16.86
CA ALA A 333 -5.69 11.21 -15.73
C ALA A 333 -4.65 10.66 -14.75
N TYR A 334 -4.65 9.36 -14.52
CA TYR A 334 -3.79 8.74 -13.48
C TYR A 334 -2.72 7.82 -14.05
N LEU A 335 -3.02 7.04 -15.09
CA LEU A 335 -2.07 6.11 -15.71
C LEU A 335 -1.14 6.86 -16.65
N ALA A 336 0.14 6.86 -16.39
CA ALA A 336 1.13 7.44 -17.27
C ALA A 336 1.39 6.54 -18.49
N PRO A 337 1.49 7.08 -19.73
CA PRO A 337 1.99 6.33 -20.87
C PRO A 337 3.42 5.82 -20.65
N ALA A 338 3.78 4.71 -21.27
CA ALA A 338 5.12 4.16 -21.20
C ALA A 338 6.19 5.19 -21.63
N GLY A 339 7.24 5.32 -20.83
CA GLY A 339 8.34 6.28 -21.05
C GLY A 339 8.08 7.70 -20.55
N GLU A 340 6.91 7.98 -19.98
CA GLU A 340 6.60 9.24 -19.30
C GLU A 340 6.73 9.12 -17.79
N ASN A 341 6.48 10.21 -17.05
CA ASN A 341 6.36 10.26 -15.59
C ASN A 341 7.60 9.69 -14.86
N GLY A 342 8.78 9.76 -15.46
CA GLY A 342 10.01 9.18 -14.89
C GLY A 342 9.99 7.67 -14.75
N ASN A 343 9.18 6.99 -15.55
CA ASN A 343 8.89 5.56 -15.48
C ASN A 343 8.18 5.11 -14.18
N PHE A 344 7.41 5.98 -13.56
CA PHE A 344 6.39 5.60 -12.56
C PHE A 344 5.04 5.41 -13.23
N ILE A 345 4.23 4.50 -12.70
CA ILE A 345 2.97 4.06 -13.30
C ILE A 345 1.87 5.10 -13.08
N LEU A 346 1.68 5.52 -11.83
CA LEU A 346 0.61 6.43 -11.45
C LEU A 346 1.10 7.88 -11.31
N ARG A 347 0.22 8.82 -11.65
CA ARG A 347 0.33 10.26 -11.40
C ARG A 347 -0.47 10.64 -10.16
N HIS A 348 -0.28 11.86 -9.68
CA HIS A 348 -1.13 12.51 -8.67
C HIS A 348 -1.14 11.82 -7.30
N GLY A 349 0.03 11.41 -6.81
CA GLY A 349 0.23 11.01 -5.43
C GLY A 349 0.59 12.19 -4.53
N THR A 350 0.24 12.12 -3.25
CA THR A 350 0.60 13.12 -2.26
C THR A 350 1.26 12.46 -1.04
N GLY A 351 2.59 12.52 -0.98
CA GLY A 351 3.38 11.93 0.11
C GLY A 351 3.23 12.70 1.41
N HIS A 352 3.61 13.98 1.43
CA HIS A 352 3.60 14.79 2.66
C HIS A 352 3.32 16.27 2.37
N LEU A 353 2.03 16.62 2.20
CA LEU A 353 1.62 17.99 1.89
C LEU A 353 2.05 19.02 2.95
N PRO A 354 1.89 18.78 4.27
CA PRO A 354 2.31 19.77 5.28
C PRO A 354 3.80 20.08 5.27
N ALA A 355 4.65 19.14 4.85
CA ALA A 355 6.10 19.37 4.67
C ALA A 355 6.46 19.95 3.30
N GLY A 356 5.51 20.05 2.37
CA GLY A 356 5.75 20.49 0.99
C GLY A 356 6.63 19.53 0.18
N THR A 357 6.64 18.24 0.52
CA THR A 357 7.43 17.20 -0.16
C THR A 357 6.52 16.15 -0.76
N GLU A 358 6.89 15.64 -1.94
CA GLU A 358 6.13 14.63 -2.68
C GLU A 358 4.65 15.04 -2.87
N VAL A 359 4.44 16.25 -3.40
CA VAL A 359 3.11 16.83 -3.63
C VAL A 359 2.78 16.78 -5.11
N ASP A 360 1.67 16.10 -5.45
CA ASP A 360 1.20 15.89 -6.83
C ASP A 360 2.27 15.24 -7.73
N VAL A 361 2.87 14.16 -7.24
CA VAL A 361 3.95 13.43 -7.90
C VAL A 361 3.67 11.92 -7.90
N PRO A 362 4.35 11.12 -8.75
CA PRO A 362 4.28 9.66 -8.66
C PRO A 362 4.92 9.15 -7.36
N LEU A 363 4.41 8.04 -6.84
CA LEU A 363 4.89 7.43 -5.61
C LEU A 363 5.06 5.92 -5.80
N THR A 364 6.27 5.41 -5.56
CA THR A 364 6.61 3.99 -5.78
C THR A 364 5.67 3.00 -5.07
N TYR A 365 5.17 3.36 -3.88
CA TYR A 365 4.19 2.52 -3.17
C TYR A 365 2.78 2.61 -3.78
N GLY A 366 2.42 3.73 -4.42
CA GLY A 366 1.20 3.83 -5.21
C GLY A 366 1.19 2.84 -6.36
N ASP A 367 2.33 2.71 -7.03
CA ASP A 367 2.53 1.78 -8.15
C ASP A 367 2.45 0.32 -7.69
N TYR A 368 3.13 -0.02 -6.58
CA TYR A 368 3.06 -1.37 -6.00
C TYR A 368 1.62 -1.81 -5.69
N TYR A 369 0.87 -0.98 -4.97
CA TYR A 369 -0.50 -1.33 -4.60
C TYR A 369 -1.47 -1.29 -5.79
N PHE A 370 -1.18 -0.49 -6.82
CA PHE A 370 -1.94 -0.55 -8.07
C PHE A 370 -1.76 -1.90 -8.80
N ILE A 371 -0.51 -2.37 -8.92
CA ILE A 371 -0.23 -3.69 -9.49
C ILE A 371 -0.92 -4.79 -8.68
N GLU A 372 -0.78 -4.75 -7.35
CA GLU A 372 -1.41 -5.72 -6.45
C GLU A 372 -2.93 -5.72 -6.60
N ALA A 373 -3.58 -4.55 -6.60
CA ALA A 373 -5.02 -4.42 -6.76
C ALA A 373 -5.49 -4.94 -8.12
N ALA A 374 -4.75 -4.63 -9.21
CA ALA A 374 -5.04 -5.12 -10.54
C ALA A 374 -4.97 -6.66 -10.61
N MET A 375 -3.93 -7.25 -10.02
CA MET A 375 -3.76 -8.70 -9.98
C MET A 375 -4.84 -9.37 -9.13
N ARG A 376 -5.16 -8.84 -7.95
CA ARG A 376 -6.26 -9.32 -7.08
C ARG A 376 -7.59 -9.31 -7.84
N TYR A 377 -7.90 -8.21 -8.55
CA TYR A 377 -9.14 -8.11 -9.33
C TYR A 377 -9.17 -9.09 -10.51
N LEU A 378 -8.06 -9.28 -11.20
CA LEU A 378 -7.97 -10.24 -12.31
C LEU A 378 -8.08 -11.70 -11.86
N ALA A 379 -7.79 -12.00 -10.61
CA ALA A 379 -7.91 -13.33 -10.00
C ALA A 379 -9.34 -13.68 -9.54
N LEU A 380 -10.27 -12.69 -9.43
CA LEU A 380 -11.70 -12.92 -9.18
C LEU A 380 -12.37 -13.60 -10.38
#